data_26bc5d84fbd2e2a20cc0332f8ef89842
#
_entry.id   26bc5d84fbd2e2a20cc0332f8ef89842
#
_cell.length_a   1.000
_cell.length_b   1.000
_cell.length_c   1.000
_cell.angle_alpha   90.00
_cell.angle_beta   90.00
_cell.angle_gamma   90.00
#
_symmetry.space_group_name_H-M   'P 1'
#
loop_
_entity.id
_entity.type
_entity.pdbx_description
1 polymer ?
#
loop_
_entity_poly.entity_id
_entity_poly.type
_entity_poly.pdbx_seq_one_letter_code
_entity_poly.pdbx_strand_id
1 'polypeptide(L)'
;MAPSDAPLSFGGRVTLIVPTALVWALTPLSWVLVPYHHLVLSDSQRVAWTSRYWYLFLLYHAYLDVPFSVFLFWLTKKAQRPKELVHPGPDEMRRIFLECLEVGAKLKERQVGIRKPRTTKTSLTKEEVDEMGAEVMRLKFRQWFRGRPPLSEIYRANAIEWIAWAVADARPEDVVSGSEADILINEGIEWMQHRLHHDFTPGRNPKVESIRLTMDPVRAAHRPVGYYIVCNSVTLLTYAWLLTNGCRYERYGECAYITRGARPDKRSKTSAGLPILFVHGLGIGLGQYLDFLRRFLAQPQPIMILIQPNISTQIFHRHFLHPPSKDEHVASFKAICAAKGYTGCTILSHSNGTMVHAWLLRGAKELCRRNVLADAVSFCLWQGDVCYSFLHQPWRETMEVLLGYFVARELGTAHTICRNFIWSDMLLMERDLPRTDPASLQIILAEHDFLVDADAVVAYLHESGISDDCITCVKGAQHGAALIVHEEGMKKVLASL
;
A
#
# COMPACT_ATOMS: atom_id res chain seq x y z
N MET A 1 12.24 7.81 -15.27
CA MET A 1 12.10 7.13 -16.58
C MET A 1 10.66 6.66 -16.69
N ALA A 2 9.95 7.00 -17.76
CA ALA A 2 8.67 6.32 -18.04
C ALA A 2 8.95 4.82 -18.13
N PRO A 3 8.08 3.93 -17.57
CA PRO A 3 8.26 2.51 -17.72
C PRO A 3 8.41 2.18 -19.21
N SER A 4 9.40 1.36 -19.53
CA SER A 4 9.67 0.99 -20.91
C SER A 4 8.39 0.39 -21.51
N ASP A 5 7.89 0.97 -22.59
CA ASP A 5 6.75 0.45 -23.36
C ASP A 5 7.08 -0.87 -24.10
N ALA A 6 8.19 -1.52 -23.75
CA ALA A 6 8.61 -2.78 -24.34
C ALA A 6 7.65 -3.90 -23.95
N PRO A 7 7.01 -4.58 -24.91
CA PRO A 7 6.12 -5.67 -24.59
C PRO A 7 6.92 -6.82 -23.96
N LEU A 8 6.32 -7.48 -22.95
CA LEU A 8 6.87 -8.71 -22.35
C LEU A 8 7.41 -9.64 -23.42
N SER A 9 8.61 -10.18 -23.20
CA SER A 9 9.12 -11.30 -24.02
C SER A 9 8.12 -12.46 -23.99
N PHE A 10 8.01 -13.20 -25.08
CA PHE A 10 7.07 -14.35 -25.17
C PHE A 10 7.25 -15.31 -23.97
N GLY A 11 8.48 -15.59 -23.55
CA GLY A 11 8.77 -16.42 -22.37
C GLY A 11 8.28 -15.82 -21.07
N GLY A 12 8.42 -14.51 -20.84
CA GLY A 12 7.93 -13.83 -19.63
C GLY A 12 6.40 -13.81 -19.54
N ARG A 13 5.71 -13.72 -20.69
CA ARG A 13 4.23 -13.82 -20.73
C ARG A 13 3.75 -15.21 -20.37
N VAL A 14 4.38 -16.26 -20.90
CA VAL A 14 3.98 -17.65 -20.66
C VAL A 14 4.19 -18.04 -19.20
N THR A 15 5.32 -17.65 -18.59
CA THR A 15 5.64 -18.00 -17.19
C THR A 15 4.69 -17.40 -16.15
N LEU A 16 3.92 -16.40 -16.50
CA LEU A 16 2.98 -15.76 -15.56
C LEU A 16 1.52 -15.87 -15.92
N ILE A 17 1.20 -15.74 -17.20
CA ILE A 17 -0.16 -15.88 -17.67
C ILE A 17 -0.67 -17.28 -17.39
N VAL A 18 0.16 -18.30 -17.58
CA VAL A 18 -0.23 -19.71 -17.38
C VAL A 18 -0.59 -20.00 -15.91
N PRO A 19 0.25 -19.73 -14.89
CA PRO A 19 -0.13 -19.94 -13.49
C PRO A 19 -1.34 -19.11 -13.06
N THR A 20 -1.42 -17.84 -13.51
CA THR A 20 -2.56 -16.98 -13.20
C THR A 20 -3.84 -17.51 -13.81
N ALA A 21 -3.80 -17.94 -15.07
CA ALA A 21 -4.94 -18.53 -15.76
C ALA A 21 -5.36 -19.86 -15.13
N LEU A 22 -4.39 -20.71 -14.71
CA LEU A 22 -4.68 -21.95 -13.99
C LEU A 22 -5.38 -21.70 -12.66
N VAL A 23 -4.87 -20.75 -11.85
CA VAL A 23 -5.53 -20.37 -10.58
C VAL A 23 -6.93 -19.83 -10.85
N TRP A 24 -7.10 -19.00 -11.88
CA TRP A 24 -8.42 -18.46 -12.25
C TRP A 24 -9.39 -19.53 -12.73
N ALA A 25 -8.92 -20.54 -13.49
CA ALA A 25 -9.73 -21.58 -14.07
C ALA A 25 -10.22 -22.62 -13.03
N LEU A 26 -9.55 -22.75 -11.87
CA LEU A 26 -9.89 -23.78 -10.88
C LEU A 26 -11.34 -23.69 -10.41
N THR A 27 -11.85 -22.49 -10.13
CA THR A 27 -13.24 -22.34 -9.64
C THR A 27 -14.29 -22.66 -10.71
N PRO A 28 -14.25 -22.13 -11.95
CA PRO A 28 -15.13 -22.58 -13.01
C PRO A 28 -15.05 -24.08 -13.25
N LEU A 29 -13.84 -24.65 -13.22
CA LEU A 29 -13.65 -26.11 -13.37
C LEU A 29 -14.31 -26.87 -12.22
N SER A 30 -14.23 -26.38 -10.99
CA SER A 30 -14.87 -26.99 -9.83
C SER A 30 -16.40 -27.06 -9.99
N TRP A 31 -17.00 -25.98 -10.49
CA TRP A 31 -18.44 -25.90 -10.77
C TRP A 31 -18.92 -26.86 -11.89
N VAL A 32 -18.05 -27.20 -12.82
CA VAL A 32 -18.33 -28.21 -13.88
C VAL A 32 -18.04 -29.60 -13.37
N LEU A 33 -16.93 -29.79 -12.65
CA LEU A 33 -16.47 -31.12 -12.25
C LEU A 33 -17.42 -31.84 -11.29
N VAL A 34 -17.99 -31.11 -10.32
CA VAL A 34 -18.94 -31.73 -9.34
C VAL A 34 -20.18 -32.28 -10.01
N PRO A 35 -20.97 -31.51 -10.79
CA PRO A 35 -22.13 -32.08 -11.47
C PRO A 35 -21.74 -33.13 -12.52
N TYR A 36 -20.62 -32.96 -13.24
CA TYR A 36 -20.15 -33.97 -14.19
C TYR A 36 -19.90 -35.32 -13.51
N HIS A 37 -19.23 -35.32 -12.35
CA HIS A 37 -18.96 -36.53 -11.58
C HIS A 37 -20.25 -37.25 -11.16
N HIS A 38 -21.29 -36.54 -10.73
CA HIS A 38 -22.49 -37.11 -10.18
C HIS A 38 -23.57 -37.40 -11.21
N LEU A 39 -23.73 -36.59 -12.23
CA LEU A 39 -24.87 -36.63 -13.16
C LEU A 39 -24.51 -37.25 -14.51
N VAL A 40 -23.23 -37.22 -14.91
CA VAL A 40 -22.83 -37.70 -16.24
C VAL A 40 -22.11 -39.05 -16.18
N LEU A 41 -21.21 -39.25 -15.19
CA LEU A 41 -20.47 -40.50 -15.09
C LEU A 41 -21.33 -41.65 -14.56
N SER A 42 -21.26 -42.82 -15.21
CA SER A 42 -21.80 -44.08 -14.68
C SER A 42 -20.99 -44.55 -13.47
N ASP A 43 -21.54 -45.46 -12.66
CA ASP A 43 -20.87 -45.99 -11.46
C ASP A 43 -19.52 -46.64 -11.76
N SER A 44 -19.41 -47.39 -12.84
CA SER A 44 -18.15 -47.99 -13.29
C SER A 44 -17.12 -46.93 -13.70
N GLN A 45 -17.55 -45.85 -14.36
CA GLN A 45 -16.69 -44.74 -14.73
C GLN A 45 -16.26 -43.95 -13.50
N ARG A 46 -17.13 -43.71 -12.52
CA ARG A 46 -16.75 -43.04 -11.26
C ARG A 46 -15.67 -43.80 -10.54
N VAL A 47 -15.81 -45.14 -10.40
CA VAL A 47 -14.78 -45.98 -9.79
C VAL A 47 -13.46 -45.89 -10.56
N ALA A 48 -13.51 -46.00 -11.90
CA ALA A 48 -12.32 -45.88 -12.72
C ALA A 48 -11.62 -44.52 -12.65
N TRP A 49 -12.37 -43.41 -12.54
CA TRP A 49 -11.80 -42.07 -12.40
C TRP A 49 -11.28 -41.82 -10.99
N THR A 50 -12.00 -42.22 -9.95
CA THR A 50 -11.56 -42.00 -8.55
C THR A 50 -10.36 -42.88 -8.17
N SER A 51 -10.05 -43.94 -8.91
CA SER A 51 -8.79 -44.68 -8.75
C SER A 51 -7.57 -43.90 -9.19
N ARG A 52 -7.73 -42.75 -9.89
CA ARG A 52 -6.65 -41.87 -10.33
C ARG A 52 -6.46 -40.76 -9.30
N TYR A 53 -5.31 -40.70 -8.62
CA TYR A 53 -5.01 -39.74 -7.55
C TYR A 53 -5.19 -38.29 -7.96
N TRP A 54 -4.81 -37.92 -9.18
CA TRP A 54 -4.96 -36.54 -9.67
C TRP A 54 -6.43 -36.13 -9.82
N TYR A 55 -7.29 -37.04 -10.30
CA TYR A 55 -8.72 -36.78 -10.42
C TYR A 55 -9.36 -36.66 -9.04
N LEU A 56 -9.01 -37.55 -8.13
CA LEU A 56 -9.48 -37.54 -6.75
C LEU A 56 -9.09 -36.23 -6.05
N PHE A 57 -7.83 -35.77 -6.24
CA PHE A 57 -7.38 -34.47 -5.73
C PHE A 57 -8.20 -33.30 -6.28
N LEU A 58 -8.44 -33.24 -7.60
CA LEU A 58 -9.26 -32.20 -8.22
C LEU A 58 -10.71 -32.26 -7.76
N LEU A 59 -11.26 -33.44 -7.58
CA LEU A 59 -12.63 -33.64 -7.10
C LEU A 59 -12.79 -33.15 -5.65
N TYR A 60 -11.87 -33.52 -4.76
CA TYR A 60 -11.88 -33.00 -3.38
C TYR A 60 -11.71 -31.50 -3.33
N HIS A 61 -10.79 -30.95 -4.15
CA HIS A 61 -10.67 -29.50 -4.28
C HIS A 61 -12.01 -28.90 -4.71
N ALA A 62 -12.67 -29.46 -5.71
CA ALA A 62 -13.93 -28.95 -6.23
C ALA A 62 -15.06 -28.96 -5.19
N TYR A 63 -15.15 -30.02 -4.37
CA TYR A 63 -16.12 -30.06 -3.27
C TYR A 63 -15.91 -29.00 -2.21
N LEU A 64 -14.66 -28.57 -1.97
CA LEU A 64 -14.34 -27.47 -1.06
C LEU A 64 -14.53 -26.12 -1.75
N ASP A 65 -14.18 -26.03 -3.04
CA ASP A 65 -14.15 -24.75 -3.77
C ASP A 65 -15.56 -24.24 -4.12
N VAL A 66 -16.49 -25.13 -4.45
CA VAL A 66 -17.88 -24.74 -4.77
C VAL A 66 -18.53 -23.97 -3.60
N PRO A 67 -18.65 -24.52 -2.37
CA PRO A 67 -19.23 -23.77 -1.25
C PRO A 67 -18.37 -22.56 -0.85
N PHE A 68 -17.04 -22.66 -0.94
CA PHE A 68 -16.15 -21.55 -0.69
C PHE A 68 -16.35 -20.40 -1.68
N SER A 69 -16.58 -20.71 -2.95
CA SER A 69 -16.84 -19.69 -3.97
C SER A 69 -18.13 -18.91 -3.69
N VAL A 70 -19.17 -19.59 -3.19
CA VAL A 70 -20.41 -18.93 -2.74
C VAL A 70 -20.14 -18.04 -1.52
N PHE A 71 -19.38 -18.52 -0.54
CA PHE A 71 -18.96 -17.75 0.62
C PHE A 71 -18.15 -16.51 0.20
N LEU A 72 -17.17 -16.67 -0.70
CA LEU A 72 -16.34 -15.58 -1.19
C LEU A 72 -17.16 -14.54 -1.98
N PHE A 73 -18.13 -15.00 -2.78
CA PHE A 73 -19.08 -14.11 -3.47
C PHE A 73 -19.90 -13.28 -2.47
N TRP A 74 -20.46 -13.93 -1.44
CA TRP A 74 -21.19 -13.24 -0.39
C TRP A 74 -20.31 -12.24 0.35
N LEU A 75 -19.07 -12.61 0.68
CA LEU A 75 -18.11 -11.75 1.35
C LEU A 75 -17.72 -10.55 0.47
N THR A 76 -17.55 -10.77 -0.85
CA THR A 76 -17.29 -9.71 -1.83
C THR A 76 -18.47 -8.72 -1.92
N LYS A 77 -19.71 -9.22 -1.87
CA LYS A 77 -20.91 -8.36 -1.80
C LYS A 77 -20.94 -7.54 -0.52
N LYS A 78 -20.58 -8.14 0.62
CA LYS A 78 -20.46 -7.43 1.91
C LYS A 78 -19.39 -6.33 1.84
N ALA A 79 -18.26 -6.60 1.20
CA ALA A 79 -17.15 -5.66 1.03
C ALA A 79 -17.50 -4.43 0.15
N GLN A 80 -18.54 -4.51 -0.69
CA GLN A 80 -19.00 -3.37 -1.48
C GLN A 80 -19.68 -2.27 -0.64
N ARG A 81 -20.14 -2.59 0.55
CA ARG A 81 -20.89 -1.63 1.38
C ARG A 81 -19.99 -0.43 1.71
N PRO A 82 -20.50 0.80 1.57
CA PRO A 82 -19.80 1.98 2.08
C PRO A 82 -19.48 1.83 3.57
N LYS A 83 -18.41 2.44 3.98
CA LYS A 83 -18.02 2.53 5.39
C LYS A 83 -17.96 4.00 5.77
N GLU A 84 -18.57 4.34 6.89
CA GLU A 84 -18.38 5.66 7.48
C GLU A 84 -16.96 5.74 8.06
N LEU A 85 -16.22 6.72 7.60
CA LEU A 85 -14.85 6.99 8.04
C LEU A 85 -14.83 8.30 8.81
N VAL A 86 -13.99 8.39 9.82
CA VAL A 86 -13.78 9.63 10.57
C VAL A 86 -12.68 10.41 9.88
N HIS A 87 -13.04 11.49 9.22
CA HIS A 87 -12.13 12.38 8.50
C HIS A 87 -11.65 13.52 9.40
N PRO A 88 -10.49 14.13 9.10
CA PRO A 88 -10.10 15.39 9.72
C PRO A 88 -11.16 16.46 9.50
N GLY A 89 -11.26 17.40 10.45
CA GLY A 89 -12.17 18.54 10.30
C GLY A 89 -11.81 19.44 9.11
N PRO A 90 -12.74 20.27 8.63
CA PRO A 90 -12.56 21.09 7.42
C PRO A 90 -11.33 22.00 7.48
N ASP A 91 -11.02 22.61 8.62
CA ASP A 91 -9.84 23.48 8.79
C ASP A 91 -8.52 22.69 8.67
N GLU A 92 -8.47 21.51 9.26
CA GLU A 92 -7.29 20.65 9.13
C GLU A 92 -7.14 20.14 7.69
N MET A 93 -8.25 19.76 7.06
CA MET A 93 -8.24 19.34 5.66
C MET A 93 -7.81 20.46 4.73
N ARG A 94 -8.29 21.69 4.96
CA ARG A 94 -7.84 22.90 4.23
C ARG A 94 -6.32 23.06 4.35
N ARG A 95 -5.80 22.97 5.58
CA ARG A 95 -4.36 23.08 5.83
C ARG A 95 -3.56 22.01 5.08
N ILE A 96 -3.98 20.74 5.17
CA ILE A 96 -3.31 19.62 4.49
C ILE A 96 -3.35 19.82 2.97
N PHE A 97 -4.50 20.20 2.42
CA PHE A 97 -4.67 20.38 0.98
C PHE A 97 -3.78 21.51 0.43
N LEU A 98 -3.76 22.67 1.11
CA LEU A 98 -2.88 23.80 0.75
C LEU A 98 -1.41 23.43 0.84
N GLU A 99 -1.01 22.73 1.91
CA GLU A 99 0.37 22.26 2.08
C GLU A 99 0.79 21.30 0.97
N CYS A 100 -0.09 20.38 0.53
CA CYS A 100 0.18 19.52 -0.61
C CYS A 100 0.39 20.32 -1.91
N LEU A 101 -0.38 21.39 -2.12
CA LEU A 101 -0.21 22.28 -3.28
C LEU A 101 1.10 23.08 -3.23
N GLU A 102 1.47 23.57 -2.06
CA GLU A 102 2.73 24.31 -1.86
C GLU A 102 3.97 23.43 -2.04
N VAL A 103 3.94 22.23 -1.44
CA VAL A 103 5.02 21.24 -1.58
C VAL A 103 5.15 20.83 -3.05
N GLY A 104 4.04 20.53 -3.72
CA GLY A 104 4.02 20.29 -5.15
C GLY A 104 4.67 21.42 -5.96
N ALA A 105 4.63 22.68 -5.46
CA ALA A 105 5.29 23.83 -6.09
C ALA A 105 6.81 23.79 -5.99
N LYS A 106 7.32 23.46 -4.80
CA LYS A 106 8.78 23.47 -4.51
C LYS A 106 9.52 22.32 -5.18
N LEU A 107 8.89 21.16 -5.37
CA LEU A 107 9.44 20.00 -6.10
C LEU A 107 9.95 20.33 -7.51
N LYS A 108 9.55 21.48 -8.06
CA LYS A 108 9.89 21.97 -9.39
C LYS A 108 11.34 22.36 -9.61
N GLU A 109 11.90 23.14 -8.69
CA GLU A 109 13.21 23.76 -8.90
C GLU A 109 14.33 22.73 -9.00
N ARG A 110 14.25 21.63 -8.28
CA ARG A 110 15.25 20.55 -8.29
C ARG A 110 15.04 19.50 -9.38
N GLN A 111 13.80 19.10 -9.70
CA GLN A 111 13.54 18.17 -10.80
C GLN A 111 13.99 18.75 -12.15
N VAL A 112 13.88 20.05 -12.33
CA VAL A 112 14.43 20.77 -13.49
C VAL A 112 15.96 20.73 -13.54
N GLY A 113 16.62 20.76 -12.39
CA GLY A 113 18.09 20.64 -12.29
C GLY A 113 18.62 19.25 -12.66
N ILE A 114 17.82 18.19 -12.48
CA ILE A 114 18.18 16.79 -12.79
C ILE A 114 17.91 16.46 -14.26
N ARG A 115 16.87 17.02 -14.87
CA ARG A 115 16.58 16.93 -16.32
C ARG A 115 16.96 18.21 -17.03
N LYS A 116 18.26 18.54 -17.09
CA LYS A 116 18.72 19.62 -17.98
C LYS A 116 18.25 19.32 -19.40
N PRO A 117 17.35 20.13 -19.98
CA PRO A 117 17.20 20.09 -21.44
C PRO A 117 18.57 20.44 -22.02
N ARG A 118 18.93 19.83 -23.15
CA ARG A 118 20.13 20.17 -23.92
C ARG A 118 20.11 21.59 -24.47
N THR A 119 19.67 22.55 -23.69
CA THR A 119 19.63 23.97 -24.08
C THR A 119 20.75 24.69 -23.36
N THR A 120 21.49 25.46 -24.10
CA THR A 120 22.67 26.28 -23.72
C THR A 120 22.39 27.46 -22.80
N LYS A 121 21.19 27.56 -22.19
CA LYS A 121 20.86 28.62 -21.21
C LYS A 121 21.33 28.23 -19.82
N THR A 122 22.13 29.11 -19.21
CA THR A 122 22.79 28.91 -17.91
C THR A 122 21.87 29.17 -16.70
N SER A 123 20.70 29.81 -16.89
CA SER A 123 19.68 30.05 -15.85
C SER A 123 18.29 30.13 -16.45
N LEU A 124 17.31 29.56 -15.74
CA LEU A 124 15.87 29.65 -16.06
C LEU A 124 15.30 30.93 -15.39
N THR A 125 14.32 31.57 -16.04
CA THR A 125 13.55 32.65 -15.41
C THR A 125 12.55 32.08 -14.39
N LYS A 126 12.02 32.94 -13.51
CA LYS A 126 11.01 32.56 -12.52
C LYS A 126 9.75 32.03 -13.19
N GLU A 127 9.35 32.66 -14.31
CA GLU A 127 8.18 32.25 -15.11
C GLU A 127 8.39 30.88 -15.77
N GLU A 128 9.57 30.61 -16.32
CA GLU A 128 9.93 29.30 -16.89
C GLU A 128 9.89 28.19 -15.83
N VAL A 129 10.38 28.48 -14.62
CA VAL A 129 10.33 27.57 -13.47
C VAL A 129 8.87 27.31 -13.06
N ASP A 130 8.05 28.34 -12.99
CA ASP A 130 6.66 28.22 -12.59
C ASP A 130 5.84 27.42 -13.59
N GLU A 131 5.99 27.66 -14.91
CA GLU A 131 5.30 26.88 -15.96
C GLU A 131 5.71 25.41 -15.97
N MET A 132 7.00 25.12 -15.83
CA MET A 132 7.47 23.72 -15.73
C MET A 132 6.81 22.96 -14.60
N GLY A 133 6.54 23.63 -13.53
CA GLY A 133 5.90 23.02 -12.43
C GLY A 133 4.40 22.88 -12.55
N ALA A 134 3.75 23.81 -13.22
CA ALA A 134 2.37 23.60 -13.62
C ALA A 134 2.28 22.35 -14.50
N GLU A 135 3.25 22.11 -15.40
CA GLU A 135 3.29 20.92 -16.25
C GLU A 135 3.42 19.64 -15.42
N VAL A 136 4.35 19.59 -14.46
CA VAL A 136 4.48 18.42 -13.54
C VAL A 136 3.17 18.21 -12.78
N MET A 137 2.57 19.27 -12.25
CA MET A 137 1.30 19.17 -11.53
C MET A 137 0.15 18.67 -12.41
N ARG A 138 0.08 19.11 -13.68
CA ARG A 138 -0.88 18.59 -14.67
C ARG A 138 -0.72 17.08 -14.87
N LEU A 139 0.53 16.60 -14.99
CA LEU A 139 0.81 15.16 -15.11
C LEU A 139 0.38 14.39 -13.87
N LYS A 140 0.68 14.90 -12.67
CA LYS A 140 0.32 14.25 -11.39
C LYS A 140 -1.19 14.30 -11.14
N PHE A 141 -1.87 15.40 -11.44
CA PHE A 141 -3.32 15.52 -11.31
C PHE A 141 -4.07 14.54 -12.22
N ARG A 142 -3.63 14.35 -13.48
CA ARG A 142 -4.21 13.39 -14.40
C ARG A 142 -4.20 11.95 -13.90
N GLN A 143 -3.30 11.60 -12.99
CA GLN A 143 -3.23 10.25 -12.39
C GLN A 143 -4.41 9.94 -11.46
N TRP A 144 -5.14 10.94 -11.01
CA TRP A 144 -6.38 10.78 -10.29
C TRP A 144 -7.59 10.48 -11.17
N PHE A 145 -7.36 10.32 -12.48
CA PHE A 145 -8.40 9.98 -13.45
C PHE A 145 -8.05 8.70 -14.20
N ARG A 146 -9.04 7.83 -14.41
CA ARG A 146 -8.86 6.55 -15.11
C ARG A 146 -8.40 6.79 -16.53
N GLY A 147 -7.39 6.06 -16.97
CA GLY A 147 -6.79 6.23 -18.30
C GLY A 147 -5.91 7.46 -18.47
N ARG A 148 -5.72 8.29 -17.42
CA ARG A 148 -4.88 9.51 -17.47
C ARG A 148 -5.21 10.44 -18.65
N PRO A 149 -6.47 10.85 -18.81
CA PRO A 149 -6.89 11.64 -19.95
C PRO A 149 -6.06 12.94 -20.08
N PRO A 150 -5.98 13.55 -21.26
CA PRO A 150 -5.45 14.91 -21.39
C PRO A 150 -6.19 15.87 -20.47
N LEU A 151 -5.48 16.88 -19.93
CA LEU A 151 -6.09 17.84 -19.00
C LEU A 151 -7.30 18.56 -19.63
N SER A 152 -7.23 18.86 -20.92
CA SER A 152 -8.31 19.47 -21.68
C SER A 152 -9.62 18.65 -21.75
N GLU A 153 -9.55 17.35 -21.48
CA GLU A 153 -10.72 16.46 -21.39
C GLU A 153 -11.30 16.39 -19.99
N ILE A 154 -10.60 16.85 -18.96
CA ILE A 154 -11.06 16.92 -17.58
C ILE A 154 -11.85 18.21 -17.43
N TYR A 155 -13.18 18.12 -17.41
CA TYR A 155 -14.05 19.28 -17.28
C TYR A 155 -14.24 19.65 -15.81
N ARG A 156 -14.76 20.84 -15.55
CA ARG A 156 -14.91 21.41 -14.21
C ARG A 156 -15.65 20.48 -13.25
N ALA A 157 -16.75 19.86 -13.66
CA ALA A 157 -17.50 18.95 -12.82
C ALA A 157 -16.73 17.65 -12.53
N ASN A 158 -15.88 17.15 -13.44
CA ASN A 158 -15.02 15.99 -13.18
C ASN A 158 -13.96 16.32 -12.11
N ALA A 159 -13.38 17.52 -12.17
CA ALA A 159 -12.41 17.98 -11.16
C ALA A 159 -13.09 18.19 -9.80
N ILE A 160 -14.29 18.78 -9.76
CA ILE A 160 -15.09 18.95 -8.54
C ILE A 160 -15.44 17.60 -7.91
N GLU A 161 -15.81 16.58 -8.68
CA GLU A 161 -16.05 15.23 -8.16
C GLU A 161 -14.84 14.66 -7.41
N TRP A 162 -13.64 14.86 -7.96
CA TRP A 162 -12.42 14.40 -7.31
C TRP A 162 -12.11 15.23 -6.05
N ILE A 163 -12.24 16.56 -6.12
CA ILE A 163 -11.98 17.44 -4.98
C ILE A 163 -12.96 17.14 -3.84
N ALA A 164 -14.26 16.99 -4.13
CA ALA A 164 -15.27 16.67 -3.13
C ALA A 164 -14.96 15.37 -2.39
N TRP A 165 -14.50 14.35 -3.12
CA TRP A 165 -14.00 13.14 -2.50
C TRP A 165 -12.73 13.41 -1.67
N ALA A 166 -11.76 14.13 -2.22
CA ALA A 166 -10.46 14.34 -1.57
C ALA A 166 -10.56 15.14 -0.24
N VAL A 167 -11.46 16.12 -0.17
CA VAL A 167 -11.54 17.03 0.99
C VAL A 167 -12.71 16.73 1.93
N ALA A 168 -13.75 16.02 1.47
CA ALA A 168 -14.96 15.79 2.25
C ALA A 168 -15.45 14.33 2.22
N ASP A 169 -14.80 13.44 1.47
CA ASP A 169 -15.28 12.07 1.19
C ASP A 169 -16.76 12.04 0.82
N ALA A 170 -17.19 13.00 0.00
CA ALA A 170 -18.57 13.20 -0.39
C ALA A 170 -18.73 13.27 -1.90
N ARG A 171 -19.94 12.98 -2.38
CA ARG A 171 -20.33 13.33 -3.76
C ARG A 171 -20.75 14.80 -3.77
N PRO A 172 -20.49 15.54 -4.87
CA PRO A 172 -20.90 16.95 -4.94
C PRO A 172 -22.39 17.18 -4.65
N GLU A 173 -23.25 16.24 -5.10
CA GLU A 173 -24.70 16.30 -4.88
C GLU A 173 -25.14 16.05 -3.41
N ASP A 174 -24.29 15.41 -2.60
CA ASP A 174 -24.55 15.13 -1.20
C ASP A 174 -24.06 16.26 -0.27
N VAL A 175 -23.31 17.23 -0.80
CA VAL A 175 -22.77 18.36 -0.05
C VAL A 175 -23.82 19.47 0.10
N VAL A 176 -24.04 19.89 1.35
CA VAL A 176 -25.00 20.99 1.63
C VAL A 176 -24.41 22.31 1.16
N SER A 177 -25.16 23.03 0.31
CA SER A 177 -24.73 24.35 -0.19
C SER A 177 -24.50 25.34 0.96
N GLY A 178 -23.37 26.05 0.90
CA GLY A 178 -22.92 26.99 1.93
C GLY A 178 -22.33 26.35 3.18
N SER A 179 -22.20 25.02 3.23
CA SER A 179 -21.47 24.33 4.29
C SER A 179 -19.96 24.57 4.18
N GLU A 180 -19.21 24.30 5.24
CA GLU A 180 -17.74 24.37 5.23
C GLU A 180 -17.12 23.46 4.16
N ALA A 181 -17.72 22.28 3.92
CA ALA A 181 -17.30 21.38 2.86
C ALA A 181 -17.54 21.98 1.46
N ASP A 182 -18.69 22.61 1.22
CA ASP A 182 -18.98 23.29 -0.04
C ASP A 182 -18.01 24.45 -0.31
N ILE A 183 -17.74 25.24 0.72
CA ILE A 183 -16.74 26.33 0.63
C ILE A 183 -15.36 25.76 0.28
N LEU A 184 -14.92 24.73 0.98
CA LEU A 184 -13.60 24.11 0.75
C LEU A 184 -13.49 23.48 -0.66
N ILE A 185 -14.55 22.88 -1.17
CA ILE A 185 -14.59 22.34 -2.55
C ILE A 185 -14.45 23.48 -3.57
N ASN A 186 -15.15 24.59 -3.38
CA ASN A 186 -15.09 25.73 -4.28
C ASN A 186 -13.72 26.43 -4.21
N GLU A 187 -13.16 26.62 -3.03
CA GLU A 187 -11.76 27.08 -2.88
C GLU A 187 -10.78 26.12 -3.56
N GLY A 188 -10.95 24.81 -3.34
CA GLY A 188 -10.09 23.76 -3.89
C GLY A 188 -10.04 23.77 -5.42
N ILE A 189 -11.16 23.97 -6.10
CA ILE A 189 -11.17 24.07 -7.58
C ILE A 189 -10.43 25.30 -8.07
N GLU A 190 -10.59 26.44 -7.39
CA GLU A 190 -9.89 27.69 -7.73
C GLU A 190 -8.37 27.56 -7.52
N TRP A 191 -7.95 26.99 -6.39
CA TRP A 191 -6.53 26.72 -6.13
C TRP A 191 -5.92 25.77 -7.18
N MET A 192 -6.68 24.73 -7.56
CA MET A 192 -6.22 23.78 -8.59
C MET A 192 -6.09 24.46 -9.95
N GLN A 193 -7.07 25.30 -10.38
CA GLN A 193 -6.98 26.04 -11.64
C GLN A 193 -5.76 26.96 -11.66
N HIS A 194 -5.58 27.72 -10.59
CA HIS A 194 -4.40 28.60 -10.45
C HIS A 194 -3.09 27.78 -10.51
N ARG A 195 -3.06 26.64 -9.80
CA ARG A 195 -1.85 25.83 -9.70
C ARG A 195 -1.49 25.08 -10.98
N LEU A 196 -2.51 24.66 -11.74
CA LEU A 196 -2.36 23.99 -13.03
C LEU A 196 -2.11 24.98 -14.19
N HIS A 197 -2.23 26.28 -13.99
CA HIS A 197 -2.33 27.29 -15.04
C HIS A 197 -3.35 26.86 -16.10
N HIS A 198 -4.54 26.40 -15.65
CA HIS A 198 -5.56 25.85 -16.55
C HIS A 198 -6.96 26.08 -16.01
N ASP A 199 -7.78 26.71 -16.82
CA ASP A 199 -9.21 26.86 -16.54
C ASP A 199 -9.96 25.64 -17.07
N PHE A 200 -10.67 24.94 -16.19
CA PHE A 200 -11.44 23.77 -16.60
C PHE A 200 -12.65 24.18 -17.43
N THR A 201 -12.86 23.50 -18.56
CA THR A 201 -14.06 23.67 -19.39
C THR A 201 -15.33 23.44 -18.54
N PRO A 202 -16.33 24.35 -18.60
CA PRO A 202 -17.59 24.16 -17.89
C PRO A 202 -18.32 22.88 -18.27
N GLY A 203 -19.07 22.30 -17.32
CA GLY A 203 -19.82 21.06 -17.52
C GLY A 203 -19.06 19.82 -17.13
N ARG A 204 -19.54 18.67 -17.59
CA ARG A 204 -19.02 17.32 -17.31
C ARG A 204 -18.68 16.57 -18.58
N ASN A 205 -17.50 15.97 -18.65
CA ASN A 205 -17.18 14.99 -19.67
C ASN A 205 -17.54 13.58 -19.17
N PRO A 206 -18.55 12.90 -19.77
CA PRO A 206 -19.00 11.59 -19.31
C PRO A 206 -18.02 10.46 -19.57
N LYS A 207 -16.97 10.68 -20.39
CA LYS A 207 -15.92 9.70 -20.68
C LYS A 207 -14.79 9.73 -19.65
N VAL A 208 -14.75 10.73 -18.78
CA VAL A 208 -13.71 10.93 -17.78
C VAL A 208 -14.25 10.52 -16.41
N GLU A 209 -13.58 9.56 -15.77
CA GLU A 209 -13.93 9.08 -14.45
C GLU A 209 -12.79 9.39 -13.47
N SER A 210 -13.10 10.08 -12.38
CA SER A 210 -12.19 10.31 -11.26
C SER A 210 -11.99 9.02 -10.43
N ILE A 211 -10.81 8.87 -9.79
CA ILE A 211 -10.52 7.82 -8.85
C ILE A 211 -10.91 8.31 -7.46
N ARG A 212 -11.88 7.64 -6.83
CA ARG A 212 -12.44 7.98 -5.51
C ARG A 212 -12.48 6.71 -4.68
N LEU A 213 -11.36 6.36 -4.04
CA LEU A 213 -11.11 5.03 -3.48
C LEU A 213 -12.22 4.53 -2.55
N THR A 214 -12.71 5.39 -1.64
CA THR A 214 -13.74 5.05 -0.66
C THR A 214 -15.13 4.87 -1.27
N MET A 215 -15.40 5.53 -2.39
CA MET A 215 -16.68 5.52 -3.10
C MET A 215 -16.72 4.53 -4.27
N ASP A 216 -15.57 4.25 -4.87
CA ASP A 216 -15.47 3.35 -6.01
C ASP A 216 -15.78 1.90 -5.61
N PRO A 217 -16.27 1.06 -6.54
CA PRO A 217 -16.46 -0.35 -6.29
C PRO A 217 -15.15 -1.06 -5.90
N VAL A 218 -15.22 -1.92 -4.88
CA VAL A 218 -14.10 -2.78 -4.50
C VAL A 218 -13.85 -3.79 -5.60
N ARG A 219 -12.73 -3.64 -6.30
CA ARG A 219 -12.34 -4.49 -7.43
C ARG A 219 -11.58 -5.72 -6.95
N ALA A 220 -12.27 -6.66 -6.33
CA ALA A 220 -11.68 -7.94 -5.96
C ALA A 220 -11.79 -8.96 -7.12
N ALA A 221 -10.75 -9.76 -7.33
CA ALA A 221 -10.80 -10.90 -8.22
C ALA A 221 -11.05 -12.16 -7.41
N HIS A 222 -11.86 -13.05 -7.97
CA HIS A 222 -12.15 -14.34 -7.34
C HIS A 222 -10.87 -15.20 -7.26
N ARG A 223 -10.74 -15.97 -6.17
CA ARG A 223 -9.66 -16.92 -5.94
C ARG A 223 -10.20 -18.24 -5.45
N PRO A 224 -9.68 -19.38 -5.91
CA PRO A 224 -10.10 -20.70 -5.44
C PRO A 224 -9.70 -20.90 -3.97
N VAL A 225 -10.40 -21.80 -3.30
CA VAL A 225 -10.12 -22.17 -1.90
C VAL A 225 -8.66 -22.59 -1.70
N GLY A 226 -8.08 -23.29 -2.67
CA GLY A 226 -6.68 -23.73 -2.63
C GLY A 226 -5.70 -22.59 -2.47
N TYR A 227 -5.95 -21.42 -3.08
CA TYR A 227 -5.14 -20.23 -2.89
C TYR A 227 -5.10 -19.78 -1.41
N TYR A 228 -6.27 -19.67 -0.79
CA TYR A 228 -6.36 -19.27 0.62
C TYR A 228 -5.79 -20.34 1.56
N ILE A 229 -5.97 -21.63 1.25
CA ILE A 229 -5.35 -22.71 2.02
C ILE A 229 -3.82 -22.57 2.01
N VAL A 230 -3.21 -22.38 0.84
CA VAL A 230 -1.76 -22.20 0.71
C VAL A 230 -1.27 -20.96 1.48
N CYS A 231 -1.88 -19.80 1.26
CA CYS A 231 -1.48 -18.56 1.92
C CYS A 231 -1.62 -18.64 3.45
N ASN A 232 -2.74 -19.19 3.95
CA ASN A 232 -2.94 -19.34 5.39
C ASN A 232 -2.01 -20.41 5.99
N SER A 233 -1.71 -21.50 5.24
CA SER A 233 -0.72 -22.48 5.69
C SER A 233 0.67 -21.88 5.82
N VAL A 234 1.11 -21.06 4.86
CA VAL A 234 2.38 -20.32 4.94
C VAL A 234 2.38 -19.39 6.16
N THR A 235 1.28 -18.69 6.43
CA THR A 235 1.13 -17.84 7.60
C THR A 235 1.24 -18.64 8.90
N LEU A 236 0.50 -19.75 9.02
CA LEU A 236 0.53 -20.61 10.21
C LEU A 236 1.90 -21.23 10.45
N LEU A 237 2.55 -21.73 9.40
CA LEU A 237 3.91 -22.28 9.49
C LEU A 237 4.93 -21.21 9.91
N THR A 238 4.77 -19.97 9.39
CA THR A 238 5.63 -18.85 9.81
C THR A 238 5.40 -18.49 11.26
N TYR A 239 4.16 -18.46 11.74
CA TYR A 239 3.87 -18.21 13.15
C TYR A 239 4.42 -19.34 14.04
N ALA A 240 4.20 -20.60 13.67
CA ALA A 240 4.75 -21.73 14.39
C ALA A 240 6.29 -21.65 14.48
N TRP A 241 6.94 -21.33 13.35
CA TRP A 241 8.38 -21.12 13.32
C TRP A 241 8.83 -19.95 14.22
N LEU A 242 8.13 -18.82 14.23
CA LEU A 242 8.43 -17.72 15.14
C LEU A 242 8.30 -18.13 16.62
N LEU A 243 7.24 -18.85 16.96
CA LEU A 243 7.01 -19.35 18.33
C LEU A 243 8.12 -20.32 18.76
N THR A 244 8.56 -21.25 17.90
CA THR A 244 9.67 -22.17 18.19
C THR A 244 11.02 -21.45 18.29
N ASN A 245 11.14 -20.23 17.74
CA ASN A 245 12.31 -19.36 17.88
C ASN A 245 12.23 -18.38 19.06
N GLY A 246 11.38 -18.67 20.05
CA GLY A 246 11.28 -17.94 21.31
C GLY A 246 10.42 -16.68 21.25
N CYS A 247 9.62 -16.52 20.18
CA CYS A 247 8.63 -15.47 20.12
C CYS A 247 7.34 -15.88 20.86
N ARG A 248 6.51 -14.89 21.20
CA ARG A 248 5.20 -15.07 21.81
C ARG A 248 4.15 -14.31 21.02
N TYR A 249 2.95 -14.86 20.95
CA TYR A 249 1.78 -14.15 20.45
C TYR A 249 1.13 -13.39 21.60
N GLU A 250 1.00 -12.09 21.46
CA GLU A 250 0.40 -11.21 22.46
C GLU A 250 -0.62 -10.29 21.81
N ARG A 251 -1.65 -9.92 22.56
CA ARG A 251 -2.71 -9.04 22.08
C ARG A 251 -2.89 -7.85 23.02
N TYR A 252 -2.97 -6.66 22.42
CA TYR A 252 -3.23 -5.42 23.12
C TYR A 252 -4.36 -4.68 22.40
N GLY A 253 -5.53 -4.58 23.06
CA GLY A 253 -6.73 -4.07 22.42
C GLY A 253 -7.12 -4.87 21.16
N GLU A 254 -7.31 -4.18 20.06
CA GLU A 254 -7.68 -4.79 18.79
C GLU A 254 -6.48 -5.32 17.98
N CYS A 255 -5.26 -4.95 18.31
CA CYS A 255 -4.07 -5.39 17.59
C CYS A 255 -3.39 -6.58 18.25
N ALA A 256 -2.79 -7.43 17.42
CA ALA A 256 -1.98 -8.56 17.85
C ALA A 256 -0.53 -8.38 17.39
N TYR A 257 0.39 -8.91 18.19
CA TYR A 257 1.83 -8.81 17.97
C TYR A 257 2.49 -10.18 18.17
N ILE A 258 3.53 -10.43 17.36
CA ILE A 258 4.54 -11.44 17.70
C ILE A 258 5.66 -10.72 18.41
N THR A 259 5.96 -11.10 19.65
CA THR A 259 6.97 -10.43 20.47
C THR A 259 8.10 -11.36 20.85
N ARG A 260 9.29 -10.81 20.99
CA ARG A 260 10.46 -11.51 21.54
C ARG A 260 11.22 -10.55 22.46
N GLY A 261 11.58 -11.03 23.65
CA GLY A 261 12.40 -10.26 24.61
C GLY A 261 13.83 -10.01 24.11
N ALA A 262 14.56 -9.16 24.81
CA ALA A 262 15.98 -8.93 24.53
C ALA A 262 16.78 -10.24 24.58
N ARG A 263 17.76 -10.38 23.68
CA ARG A 263 18.79 -11.44 23.79
C ARG A 263 20.01 -10.89 24.53
N PRO A 264 20.58 -11.64 25.47
CA PRO A 264 21.85 -11.24 26.10
C PRO A 264 22.92 -11.11 25.02
N ASP A 265 23.46 -9.92 24.83
CA ASP A 265 24.66 -9.75 24.02
C ASP A 265 25.87 -10.17 24.85
N LYS A 266 26.48 -11.30 24.50
CA LYS A 266 27.68 -11.82 25.15
C LYS A 266 28.91 -10.89 24.98
N ARG A 267 28.85 -9.94 24.06
CA ARG A 267 29.95 -9.02 23.71
C ARG A 267 29.80 -7.61 24.27
N SER A 268 28.61 -7.22 24.67
CA SER A 268 28.32 -5.88 25.19
C SER A 268 27.70 -5.96 26.60
N LYS A 269 28.29 -5.23 27.55
CA LYS A 269 27.72 -5.01 28.88
C LYS A 269 26.70 -3.86 28.91
N THR A 270 26.46 -3.20 27.75
CA THR A 270 25.48 -2.12 27.61
C THR A 270 24.08 -2.68 27.44
N SER A 271 23.09 -1.98 27.96
CA SER A 271 21.68 -2.32 27.84
C SER A 271 21.31 -2.56 26.36
N ALA A 272 20.50 -3.57 26.11
CA ALA A 272 19.91 -3.80 24.79
C ALA A 272 19.32 -2.46 24.27
N GLY A 273 19.65 -2.09 23.02
CA GLY A 273 19.16 -0.85 22.39
C GLY A 273 17.63 -0.77 22.39
N LEU A 274 17.09 0.26 21.76
CA LEU A 274 15.64 0.48 21.67
C LEU A 274 14.91 -0.78 21.14
N PRO A 275 13.75 -1.17 21.72
CA PRO A 275 12.93 -2.22 21.16
C PRO A 275 12.49 -1.88 19.74
N ILE A 276 12.37 -2.89 18.86
CA ILE A 276 12.06 -2.68 17.45
C ILE A 276 10.65 -3.16 17.18
N LEU A 277 9.81 -2.28 16.63
CA LEU A 277 8.51 -2.64 16.05
C LEU A 277 8.66 -2.77 14.54
N PHE A 278 8.31 -3.93 13.99
CA PHE A 278 8.19 -4.15 12.55
C PHE A 278 6.72 -4.09 12.11
N VAL A 279 6.42 -3.25 11.12
CA VAL A 279 5.11 -3.07 10.49
C VAL A 279 5.23 -3.45 9.02
N HIS A 280 4.70 -4.61 8.66
CA HIS A 280 4.86 -5.18 7.31
C HIS A 280 3.90 -4.58 6.28
N GLY A 281 4.20 -4.78 4.99
CA GLY A 281 3.37 -4.35 3.85
C GLY A 281 2.34 -5.39 3.40
N LEU A 282 1.67 -5.09 2.27
CA LEU A 282 0.67 -5.95 1.62
C LEU A 282 1.27 -7.28 1.15
N GLY A 283 0.46 -8.34 1.11
CA GLY A 283 0.81 -9.62 0.51
C GLY A 283 0.28 -10.84 1.26
N ILE A 284 1.10 -11.88 1.38
CA ILE A 284 0.75 -13.12 2.10
C ILE A 284 1.17 -13.07 3.59
N GLY A 285 1.25 -11.88 4.15
CA GLY A 285 1.64 -11.67 5.55
C GLY A 285 3.11 -11.90 5.81
N LEU A 286 3.45 -12.38 7.01
CA LEU A 286 4.85 -12.53 7.44
C LEU A 286 5.63 -13.57 6.64
N GLY A 287 4.96 -14.50 5.96
CA GLY A 287 5.62 -15.56 5.19
C GLY A 287 6.53 -15.06 4.06
N GLN A 288 6.18 -13.94 3.44
CA GLN A 288 7.01 -13.34 2.38
C GLN A 288 8.32 -12.72 2.90
N TYR A 289 8.42 -12.47 4.20
CA TYR A 289 9.60 -11.88 4.85
C TYR A 289 10.49 -12.93 5.55
N LEU A 290 10.35 -14.22 5.27
CA LEU A 290 10.97 -15.28 6.05
C LEU A 290 12.51 -15.14 6.15
N ASP A 291 13.20 -14.75 5.05
CA ASP A 291 14.65 -14.54 5.08
C ASP A 291 15.02 -13.30 5.90
N PHE A 292 14.29 -12.21 5.73
CA PHE A 292 14.43 -11.02 6.57
C PHE A 292 14.18 -11.37 8.06
N LEU A 293 13.10 -12.08 8.37
CA LEU A 293 12.75 -12.43 9.75
C LEU A 293 13.83 -13.30 10.43
N ARG A 294 14.48 -14.21 9.69
CA ARG A 294 15.63 -15.00 10.22
C ARG A 294 16.74 -14.07 10.72
N ARG A 295 17.11 -13.06 9.93
CA ARG A 295 18.16 -12.10 10.26
C ARG A 295 17.68 -11.09 11.32
N PHE A 296 16.42 -10.68 11.22
CA PHE A 296 15.78 -9.75 12.15
C PHE A 296 15.70 -10.34 13.57
N LEU A 297 15.37 -11.63 13.71
CA LEU A 297 15.40 -12.32 14.99
C LEU A 297 16.83 -12.50 15.56
N ALA A 298 17.87 -12.27 14.81
CA ALA A 298 19.24 -12.28 15.33
C ALA A 298 19.62 -10.98 16.06
N GLN A 299 18.84 -9.89 15.89
CA GLN A 299 19.06 -8.62 16.58
C GLN A 299 18.99 -8.81 18.11
N PRO A 300 19.83 -8.13 18.90
CA PRO A 300 19.83 -8.27 20.37
C PRO A 300 18.63 -7.60 21.04
N GLN A 301 18.06 -6.55 20.40
CA GLN A 301 16.96 -5.76 20.95
C GLN A 301 15.68 -6.58 21.13
N PRO A 302 14.76 -6.16 22.01
CA PRO A 302 13.40 -6.66 22.02
C PRO A 302 12.72 -6.41 20.67
N ILE A 303 11.93 -7.37 20.22
CA ILE A 303 11.25 -7.31 18.92
C ILE A 303 9.74 -7.39 19.13
N MET A 304 9.03 -6.58 18.39
CA MET A 304 7.57 -6.60 18.21
C MET A 304 7.28 -6.63 16.70
N ILE A 305 6.39 -7.47 16.26
CA ILE A 305 5.94 -7.56 14.87
C ILE A 305 4.42 -7.39 14.87
N LEU A 306 3.90 -6.35 14.26
CA LEU A 306 2.46 -6.13 14.15
C LEU A 306 1.84 -7.12 13.17
N ILE A 307 0.75 -7.77 13.58
CA ILE A 307 -0.03 -8.67 12.73
C ILE A 307 -1.16 -7.89 12.08
N GLN A 308 -1.26 -7.95 10.75
CA GLN A 308 -2.24 -7.24 9.95
C GLN A 308 -3.04 -8.21 9.07
N PRO A 309 -4.10 -8.87 9.59
CA PRO A 309 -4.84 -9.92 8.88
C PRO A 309 -5.57 -9.44 7.62
N ASN A 310 -6.00 -8.18 7.61
CA ASN A 310 -6.71 -7.52 6.52
C ASN A 310 -5.89 -7.41 5.22
N ILE A 311 -4.57 -7.42 5.34
CA ILE A 311 -3.63 -7.32 4.21
C ILE A 311 -2.73 -8.55 4.07
N SER A 312 -3.11 -9.66 4.71
CA SER A 312 -2.31 -10.89 4.80
C SER A 312 -3.08 -12.14 4.36
N THR A 313 -4.09 -11.99 3.52
CA THR A 313 -4.93 -13.09 2.98
C THR A 313 -5.63 -13.96 4.06
N GLN A 314 -5.75 -13.48 5.30
CA GLN A 314 -6.33 -14.24 6.42
C GLN A 314 -7.86 -14.14 6.42
N ILE A 315 -8.50 -14.72 5.40
CA ILE A 315 -9.93 -14.57 5.08
C ILE A 315 -10.88 -14.95 6.23
N PHE A 316 -10.48 -15.85 7.13
CA PHE A 316 -11.29 -16.28 8.26
C PHE A 316 -11.01 -15.46 9.54
N HIS A 317 -10.10 -14.51 9.49
CA HIS A 317 -9.80 -13.67 10.64
C HIS A 317 -10.86 -12.56 10.78
N ARG A 318 -11.27 -12.22 12.01
CA ARG A 318 -12.28 -11.18 12.29
C ARG A 318 -11.92 -9.82 11.70
N HIS A 319 -10.62 -9.50 11.63
CA HIS A 319 -10.11 -8.25 11.08
C HIS A 319 -9.87 -8.29 9.56
N PHE A 320 -10.28 -9.32 8.86
CA PHE A 320 -10.09 -9.41 7.41
C PHE A 320 -10.82 -8.27 6.65
N LEU A 321 -12.10 -8.02 6.96
CA LEU A 321 -12.87 -6.89 6.42
C LEU A 321 -13.12 -5.78 7.46
N HIS A 322 -12.60 -5.93 8.67
CA HIS A 322 -12.78 -4.97 9.77
C HIS A 322 -11.41 -4.68 10.41
N PRO A 323 -10.48 -4.06 9.67
CA PRO A 323 -9.17 -3.71 10.23
C PRO A 323 -9.34 -2.76 11.42
N PRO A 324 -8.43 -2.83 12.40
CA PRO A 324 -8.38 -1.83 13.45
C PRO A 324 -8.21 -0.42 12.88
N SER A 325 -8.84 0.56 13.49
CA SER A 325 -8.74 1.98 13.16
C SER A 325 -7.38 2.56 13.52
N LYS A 326 -7.11 3.80 13.08
CA LYS A 326 -5.93 4.58 13.48
C LYS A 326 -5.79 4.63 15.00
N ASP A 327 -6.89 5.02 15.69
CA ASP A 327 -6.87 5.21 17.15
C ASP A 327 -6.63 3.88 17.88
N GLU A 328 -7.20 2.78 17.38
CA GLU A 328 -6.96 1.43 17.94
C GLU A 328 -5.52 0.97 17.74
N HIS A 329 -4.89 1.28 16.60
CA HIS A 329 -3.46 1.01 16.41
C HIS A 329 -2.59 1.81 17.38
N VAL A 330 -2.85 3.11 17.52
CA VAL A 330 -2.11 4.01 18.43
C VAL A 330 -2.30 3.57 19.89
N ALA A 331 -3.54 3.31 20.31
CA ALA A 331 -3.84 2.84 21.67
C ALA A 331 -3.17 1.50 21.97
N SER A 332 -3.21 0.56 21.03
CA SER A 332 -2.57 -0.73 21.14
C SER A 332 -1.05 -0.63 21.27
N PHE A 333 -0.41 0.23 20.46
CA PHE A 333 1.03 0.47 20.52
C PHE A 333 1.44 1.11 21.86
N LYS A 334 0.69 2.09 22.37
CA LYS A 334 0.92 2.66 23.70
C LYS A 334 0.76 1.61 24.80
N ALA A 335 -0.26 0.76 24.69
CA ALA A 335 -0.53 -0.29 25.67
C ALA A 335 0.60 -1.34 25.75
N ILE A 336 1.11 -1.82 24.60
CA ILE A 336 2.23 -2.78 24.59
C ILE A 336 3.52 -2.14 25.13
N CYS A 337 3.81 -0.89 24.76
CA CYS A 337 4.96 -0.16 25.28
C CYS A 337 4.88 -0.01 26.81
N ALA A 338 3.73 0.41 27.34
CA ALA A 338 3.51 0.54 28.77
C ALA A 338 3.65 -0.81 29.51
N ALA A 339 3.02 -1.86 29.00
CA ALA A 339 3.08 -3.21 29.57
C ALA A 339 4.51 -3.80 29.61
N LYS A 340 5.35 -3.42 28.65
CA LYS A 340 6.75 -3.85 28.56
C LYS A 340 7.74 -2.88 29.21
N GLY A 341 7.28 -1.71 29.70
CA GLY A 341 8.13 -0.66 30.25
C GLY A 341 9.02 0.05 29.20
N TYR A 342 8.58 0.10 27.92
CA TYR A 342 9.32 0.76 26.86
C TYR A 342 9.01 2.26 26.85
N THR A 343 10.05 3.09 26.89
CA THR A 343 9.95 4.56 26.84
C THR A 343 10.26 5.11 25.45
N GLY A 344 10.52 4.26 24.48
CA GLY A 344 10.79 4.58 23.09
C GLY A 344 11.11 3.34 22.29
N CYS A 345 10.86 3.38 20.99
CA CYS A 345 11.04 2.29 20.05
C CYS A 345 11.74 2.74 18.77
N THR A 346 12.40 1.80 18.12
CA THR A 346 12.70 1.88 16.69
C THR A 346 11.48 1.34 15.93
N ILE A 347 10.92 2.11 15.00
CA ILE A 347 9.83 1.66 14.15
C ILE A 347 10.40 1.37 12.77
N LEU A 348 10.37 0.11 12.35
CA LEU A 348 10.64 -0.32 10.98
C LEU A 348 9.31 -0.57 10.29
N SER A 349 9.05 0.13 9.19
CA SER A 349 7.85 -0.07 8.38
C SER A 349 8.21 -0.30 6.92
N HIS A 350 7.40 -1.09 6.23
CA HIS A 350 7.58 -1.41 4.82
C HIS A 350 6.30 -1.18 4.03
N SER A 351 6.41 -0.47 2.89
CA SER A 351 5.32 -0.31 1.92
C SER A 351 4.04 0.21 2.62
N ASN A 352 2.91 -0.47 2.49
CA ASN A 352 1.65 -0.12 3.18
C ASN A 352 1.80 0.02 4.71
N GLY A 353 2.73 -0.68 5.34
CA GLY A 353 3.02 -0.51 6.76
C GLY A 353 3.46 0.90 7.14
N THR A 354 3.93 1.71 6.19
CA THR A 354 4.29 3.11 6.43
C THR A 354 3.07 4.01 6.69
N MET A 355 1.88 3.59 6.28
CA MET A 355 0.63 4.27 6.65
C MET A 355 0.32 4.11 8.14
N VAL A 356 0.49 2.90 8.69
CA VAL A 356 0.38 2.69 10.15
C VAL A 356 1.49 3.45 10.88
N HIS A 357 2.70 3.48 10.33
CA HIS A 357 3.80 4.26 10.89
C HIS A 357 3.46 5.75 10.99
N ALA A 358 2.82 6.33 9.96
CA ALA A 358 2.34 7.72 10.00
C ALA A 358 1.33 7.95 11.14
N TRP A 359 0.43 7.00 11.39
CA TRP A 359 -0.50 7.06 12.53
C TRP A 359 0.22 7.04 13.88
N LEU A 360 1.23 6.18 14.03
CA LEU A 360 2.04 6.11 15.25
C LEU A 360 2.84 7.39 15.48
N LEU A 361 3.41 7.99 14.43
CA LEU A 361 4.12 9.24 14.51
C LEU A 361 3.23 10.40 14.96
N ARG A 362 1.97 10.43 14.54
CA ARG A 362 1.02 11.47 14.97
C ARG A 362 0.42 11.20 16.34
N GLY A 363 0.12 9.95 16.67
CA GLY A 363 -0.58 9.59 17.90
C GLY A 363 0.29 9.19 19.09
N ALA A 364 1.57 8.85 18.85
CA ALA A 364 2.52 8.37 19.85
C ALA A 364 3.96 8.81 19.55
N LYS A 365 4.13 10.06 19.09
CA LYS A 365 5.41 10.63 18.62
C LYS A 365 6.55 10.46 19.64
N GLU A 366 6.22 10.56 20.93
CA GLU A 366 7.16 10.41 22.02
C GLU A 366 7.79 9.02 22.13
N LEU A 367 7.08 7.98 21.62
CA LEU A 367 7.55 6.61 21.59
C LEU A 367 8.34 6.28 20.32
N CYS A 368 8.19 7.04 19.23
CA CYS A 368 8.85 6.82 17.95
C CYS A 368 10.24 7.48 17.92
N ARG A 369 11.23 6.87 18.58
CA ARG A 369 12.57 7.44 18.76
C ARG A 369 13.47 7.29 17.55
N ARG A 370 13.38 6.18 16.84
CA ARG A 370 14.08 5.93 15.58
C ARG A 370 13.08 5.41 14.55
N ASN A 371 13.14 5.94 13.34
CA ASN A 371 12.16 5.67 12.30
C ASN A 371 12.89 5.18 11.05
N VAL A 372 12.58 3.96 10.61
CA VAL A 372 13.13 3.34 9.40
C VAL A 372 11.95 3.04 8.48
N LEU A 373 11.90 3.73 7.35
CA LEU A 373 10.84 3.60 6.37
C LEU A 373 11.40 2.99 5.09
N ALA A 374 10.94 1.80 4.73
CA ALA A 374 11.36 1.10 3.53
C ALA A 374 10.25 1.11 2.47
N ASP A 375 10.60 1.53 1.25
CA ASP A 375 9.68 1.67 0.11
C ASP A 375 8.37 2.38 0.52
N ALA A 376 8.52 3.56 1.15
CA ALA A 376 7.45 4.26 1.82
C ALA A 376 6.40 4.79 0.83
N VAL A 377 5.18 4.27 0.88
CA VAL A 377 4.04 4.71 0.07
C VAL A 377 3.30 5.91 0.69
N SER A 378 3.63 6.28 1.93
CA SER A 378 3.01 7.40 2.64
C SER A 378 3.56 8.77 2.25
N PHE A 379 4.77 8.86 1.66
CA PHE A 379 5.27 10.11 1.11
C PHE A 379 4.63 10.42 -0.25
N CYS A 380 4.40 11.69 -0.51
CA CYS A 380 3.84 12.17 -1.79
C CYS A 380 2.50 11.51 -2.19
N LEU A 381 1.73 10.99 -1.24
CA LEU A 381 0.49 10.25 -1.47
C LEU A 381 -0.58 11.08 -2.19
N TRP A 382 -0.50 12.42 -2.14
CA TRP A 382 -1.38 13.34 -2.89
C TRP A 382 -1.17 13.31 -4.42
N GLN A 383 -0.09 12.72 -4.91
CA GLN A 383 0.26 12.75 -6.34
C GLN A 383 -0.51 11.73 -7.20
N GLY A 384 -1.23 10.80 -6.60
CA GLY A 384 -2.00 9.77 -7.30
C GLY A 384 -1.19 8.59 -7.86
N ASP A 385 0.15 8.70 -7.92
CA ASP A 385 1.04 7.67 -8.50
C ASP A 385 0.79 6.29 -7.87
N VAL A 386 0.84 6.22 -6.54
CA VAL A 386 0.66 4.97 -5.78
C VAL A 386 -0.71 4.36 -6.05
N CYS A 387 -1.77 5.19 -5.96
CA CYS A 387 -3.15 4.72 -6.15
C CYS A 387 -3.40 4.25 -7.57
N TYR A 388 -2.94 5.02 -8.56
CA TYR A 388 -3.09 4.65 -9.97
C TYR A 388 -2.31 3.39 -10.32
N SER A 389 -1.02 3.35 -9.99
CA SER A 389 -0.14 2.23 -10.34
C SER A 389 -0.59 0.93 -9.68
N PHE A 390 -1.10 0.98 -8.47
CA PHE A 390 -1.54 -0.21 -7.76
C PHE A 390 -2.91 -0.73 -8.22
N LEU A 391 -3.89 0.17 -8.46
CA LEU A 391 -5.28 -0.23 -8.68
C LEU A 391 -5.75 -0.13 -10.14
N HIS A 392 -5.16 0.76 -10.93
CA HIS A 392 -5.71 1.15 -12.24
C HIS A 392 -4.76 0.97 -13.41
N GLN A 393 -3.44 0.79 -13.16
CA GLN A 393 -2.47 0.57 -14.22
C GLN A 393 -2.76 -0.74 -14.96
N PRO A 394 -2.76 -0.75 -16.31
CA PRO A 394 -2.81 -1.98 -17.08
C PRO A 394 -1.59 -2.86 -16.79
N TRP A 395 -1.81 -4.15 -16.58
CA TRP A 395 -0.73 -5.10 -16.29
C TRP A 395 0.03 -5.44 -17.58
N ARG A 396 1.22 -4.92 -17.70
CA ARG A 396 2.09 -5.10 -18.88
C ARG A 396 3.30 -5.99 -18.59
N GLU A 397 3.76 -5.95 -17.34
CA GLU A 397 4.96 -6.67 -16.88
C GLU A 397 4.62 -7.74 -15.83
N THR A 398 5.57 -8.66 -15.64
CA THR A 398 5.51 -9.77 -14.70
C THR A 398 5.11 -9.32 -13.28
N MET A 399 5.80 -8.33 -12.73
CA MET A 399 5.55 -7.85 -11.37
C MET A 399 4.20 -7.15 -11.25
N GLU A 400 3.78 -6.43 -12.29
CA GLU A 400 2.46 -5.79 -12.35
C GLU A 400 1.32 -6.82 -12.34
N VAL A 401 1.48 -7.96 -13.05
CA VAL A 401 0.52 -9.07 -13.01
C VAL A 401 0.49 -9.72 -11.64
N LEU A 402 1.66 -10.01 -11.06
CA LEU A 402 1.74 -10.62 -9.73
C LEU A 402 1.10 -9.72 -8.68
N LEU A 403 1.48 -8.46 -8.62
CA LEU A 403 0.95 -7.53 -7.65
C LEU A 403 -0.51 -7.15 -7.94
N GLY A 404 -0.85 -6.92 -9.20
CA GLY A 404 -2.22 -6.60 -9.61
C GLY A 404 -3.19 -7.75 -9.33
N TYR A 405 -2.86 -8.97 -9.77
CA TYR A 405 -3.75 -10.10 -9.55
C TYR A 405 -3.64 -10.65 -8.13
N PHE A 406 -2.47 -10.99 -7.62
CA PHE A 406 -2.33 -11.71 -6.35
C PHE A 406 -2.40 -10.80 -5.10
N VAL A 407 -2.13 -9.50 -5.22
CA VAL A 407 -2.16 -8.57 -4.09
C VAL A 407 -3.28 -7.55 -4.23
N ALA A 408 -3.25 -6.66 -5.22
CA ALA A 408 -4.20 -5.54 -5.32
C ALA A 408 -5.66 -5.98 -5.49
N ARG A 409 -5.90 -7.11 -6.17
CA ARG A 409 -7.24 -7.69 -6.38
C ARG A 409 -7.58 -8.79 -5.36
N GLU A 410 -6.75 -9.03 -4.34
CA GLU A 410 -7.11 -9.86 -3.21
C GLU A 410 -8.17 -9.13 -2.37
N LEU A 411 -9.20 -9.86 -1.90
CA LEU A 411 -10.40 -9.24 -1.33
C LEU A 411 -10.11 -8.38 -0.08
N GLY A 412 -9.29 -8.87 0.86
CA GLY A 412 -8.93 -8.14 2.07
C GLY A 412 -8.13 -6.88 1.76
N THR A 413 -7.14 -7.00 0.87
CA THR A 413 -6.33 -5.90 0.38
C THR A 413 -7.18 -4.87 -0.38
N ALA A 414 -7.97 -5.31 -1.36
CA ALA A 414 -8.85 -4.44 -2.13
C ALA A 414 -9.86 -3.70 -1.24
N HIS A 415 -10.44 -4.40 -0.27
CA HIS A 415 -11.35 -3.80 0.71
C HIS A 415 -10.64 -2.79 1.61
N THR A 416 -9.43 -3.12 2.11
CA THR A 416 -8.67 -2.20 2.97
C THR A 416 -8.39 -0.89 2.25
N ILE A 417 -7.94 -0.95 1.00
CA ILE A 417 -7.62 0.26 0.22
C ILE A 417 -8.89 1.00 -0.21
N CYS A 418 -9.99 0.30 -0.52
CA CYS A 418 -11.21 0.95 -1.01
C CYS A 418 -12.23 1.30 0.10
N ARG A 419 -12.04 0.91 1.35
CA ARG A 419 -13.03 1.16 2.42
C ARG A 419 -12.42 1.63 3.74
N ASN A 420 -11.09 1.69 3.82
CA ASN A 420 -10.39 2.13 5.03
C ASN A 420 -9.25 3.11 4.69
N PHE A 421 -9.36 3.81 3.57
CA PHE A 421 -8.33 4.71 3.09
C PHE A 421 -8.72 6.17 3.33
N ILE A 422 -8.11 6.76 4.36
CA ILE A 422 -8.17 8.21 4.62
C ILE A 422 -6.81 8.76 4.24
N TRP A 423 -6.67 9.24 3.00
CA TRP A 423 -5.38 9.65 2.45
C TRP A 423 -4.65 10.69 3.31
N SER A 424 -5.38 11.63 3.88
CA SER A 424 -4.84 12.69 4.75
C SER A 424 -4.25 12.14 6.06
N ASP A 425 -4.82 11.08 6.61
CA ASP A 425 -4.30 10.39 7.78
C ASP A 425 -3.10 9.48 7.46
N MET A 426 -3.04 8.97 6.23
CA MET A 426 -2.00 8.05 5.76
C MET A 426 -0.80 8.76 5.11
N LEU A 427 -1.00 10.01 4.70
CA LEU A 427 0.05 10.87 4.19
C LEU A 427 1.07 11.17 5.30
N LEU A 428 2.35 11.08 4.99
CA LEU A 428 3.44 11.45 5.89
C LEU A 428 4.15 12.69 5.34
N MET A 429 4.20 13.72 6.16
CA MET A 429 4.90 14.95 5.87
C MET A 429 6.12 15.10 6.77
N GLU A 430 7.07 15.94 6.37
CA GLU A 430 8.30 16.21 7.15
C GLU A 430 7.96 16.64 8.59
N ARG A 431 6.98 17.50 8.78
CA ARG A 431 6.53 17.96 10.11
C ARG A 431 6.06 16.84 11.05
N ASP A 432 5.65 15.70 10.52
CA ASP A 432 5.22 14.55 11.32
C ASP A 432 6.43 13.82 11.92
N LEU A 433 7.60 13.97 11.33
CA LEU A 433 8.82 13.31 11.80
C LEU A 433 9.32 13.97 13.10
N PRO A 434 9.65 13.17 14.13
CA PRO A 434 10.10 13.72 15.41
C PRO A 434 11.50 14.31 15.34
N ARG A 435 12.35 13.77 14.49
CA ARG A 435 13.72 14.18 14.19
C ARG A 435 14.09 13.79 12.77
N THR A 436 14.96 14.58 12.16
CA THR A 436 15.43 14.43 10.77
C THR A 436 16.93 14.16 10.66
N ASP A 437 17.59 13.81 11.78
CA ASP A 437 18.99 13.40 11.81
C ASP A 437 19.16 11.91 11.47
N PRO A 438 20.33 11.47 10.92
CA PRO A 438 20.54 10.10 10.46
C PRO A 438 20.45 9.03 11.57
N ALA A 439 20.65 9.42 12.85
CA ALA A 439 20.51 8.50 13.96
C ALA A 439 19.04 8.21 14.32
N SER A 440 18.13 9.12 13.92
CA SER A 440 16.69 9.04 14.25
C SER A 440 15.81 8.71 13.05
N LEU A 441 16.32 8.94 11.82
CA LEU A 441 15.55 8.74 10.58
C LEU A 441 16.38 8.03 9.52
N GLN A 442 15.83 6.98 8.93
CA GLN A 442 16.38 6.33 7.72
C GLN A 442 15.24 6.02 6.75
N ILE A 443 15.37 6.47 5.52
CA ILE A 443 14.42 6.25 4.44
C ILE A 443 15.11 5.45 3.35
N ILE A 444 14.61 4.25 3.08
CA ILE A 444 15.19 3.30 2.14
C ILE A 444 14.22 3.14 0.98
N LEU A 445 14.65 3.44 -0.24
CA LEU A 445 13.84 3.44 -1.45
C LEU A 445 14.44 2.48 -2.49
N ALA A 446 13.60 1.78 -3.23
CA ALA A 446 14.01 1.00 -4.37
C ALA A 446 14.20 1.89 -5.60
N GLU A 447 15.33 1.71 -6.33
CA GLU A 447 15.64 2.52 -7.52
C GLU A 447 14.61 2.34 -8.66
N HIS A 448 14.09 1.13 -8.81
CA HIS A 448 13.12 0.78 -9.85
C HIS A 448 11.74 0.47 -9.26
N ASP A 449 11.32 1.28 -8.29
CA ASP A 449 10.01 1.15 -7.70
C ASP A 449 8.92 1.57 -8.72
N PHE A 450 7.98 0.66 -8.98
CA PHE A 450 6.90 0.92 -9.94
C PHE A 450 5.62 1.49 -9.26
N LEU A 451 5.56 1.47 -7.91
CA LEU A 451 4.47 2.06 -7.13
C LEU A 451 4.80 3.48 -6.68
N VAL A 452 6.04 3.68 -6.25
CA VAL A 452 6.54 4.94 -5.67
C VAL A 452 7.48 5.60 -6.66
N ASP A 453 7.23 6.84 -7.01
CA ASP A 453 8.20 7.67 -7.75
C ASP A 453 9.34 8.06 -6.78
N ALA A 454 10.38 7.19 -6.72
CA ALA A 454 11.50 7.37 -5.80
C ALA A 454 12.20 8.73 -6.00
N ASP A 455 12.35 9.19 -7.24
CA ASP A 455 12.99 10.49 -7.55
C ASP A 455 12.13 11.64 -7.00
N ALA A 456 10.80 11.56 -7.11
CA ALA A 456 9.90 12.56 -6.55
C ALA A 456 9.93 12.58 -5.02
N VAL A 457 10.00 11.40 -4.38
CA VAL A 457 10.13 11.30 -2.92
C VAL A 457 11.46 11.87 -2.45
N VAL A 458 12.58 11.53 -3.10
CA VAL A 458 13.90 12.09 -2.76
C VAL A 458 13.90 13.61 -2.91
N ALA A 459 13.35 14.13 -4.01
CA ALA A 459 13.25 15.57 -4.21
C ALA A 459 12.43 16.24 -3.10
N TYR A 460 11.28 15.67 -2.74
CA TYR A 460 10.46 16.15 -1.62
C TYR A 460 11.24 16.19 -0.30
N LEU A 461 11.93 15.10 0.04
CA LEU A 461 12.68 14.99 1.28
C LEU A 461 13.82 16.03 1.36
N HIS A 462 14.54 16.25 0.28
CA HIS A 462 15.58 17.26 0.21
C HIS A 462 15.04 18.69 0.38
N GLU A 463 13.91 19.00 -0.24
CA GLU A 463 13.27 20.30 -0.10
C GLU A 463 12.75 20.55 1.31
N SER A 464 12.35 19.46 1.99
CA SER A 464 11.99 19.48 3.40
C SER A 464 13.22 19.55 4.34
N GLY A 465 14.45 19.68 3.80
CA GLY A 465 15.67 19.81 4.60
C GLY A 465 16.25 18.50 5.13
N ILE A 466 15.76 17.35 4.67
CA ILE A 466 16.26 16.03 5.07
C ILE A 466 17.55 15.74 4.28
N SER A 467 18.64 15.41 4.99
CA SER A 467 19.95 15.19 4.39
C SER A 467 20.05 13.85 3.66
N ASP A 468 21.00 13.77 2.71
CA ASP A 468 21.32 12.53 1.98
C ASP A 468 21.69 11.37 2.92
N ASP A 469 22.26 11.65 4.08
CA ASP A 469 22.62 10.61 5.08
C ASP A 469 21.40 9.89 5.68
N CYS A 470 20.22 10.49 5.56
CA CYS A 470 18.95 9.86 5.95
C CYS A 470 18.31 9.04 4.83
N ILE A 471 18.82 9.14 3.59
CA ILE A 471 18.16 8.59 2.40
C ILE A 471 19.08 7.55 1.75
N THR A 472 18.56 6.35 1.52
CA THR A 472 19.26 5.26 0.85
C THR A 472 18.47 4.76 -0.34
N CYS A 473 18.95 4.98 -1.57
CA CYS A 473 18.40 4.32 -2.75
C CYS A 473 19.13 2.98 -2.98
N VAL A 474 18.37 1.90 -3.03
CA VAL A 474 18.90 0.54 -3.29
C VAL A 474 18.92 0.31 -4.78
N LYS A 475 20.14 0.28 -5.35
CA LYS A 475 20.35 0.13 -6.79
C LYS A 475 19.81 -1.20 -7.31
N GLY A 476 19.15 -1.19 -8.45
CA GLY A 476 18.57 -2.36 -9.10
C GLY A 476 17.39 -3.00 -8.37
N ALA A 477 16.98 -2.47 -7.20
CA ALA A 477 15.87 -3.01 -6.44
C ALA A 477 14.53 -2.53 -7.02
N GLN A 478 13.54 -3.41 -6.98
CA GLN A 478 12.12 -3.12 -7.21
C GLN A 478 11.39 -2.99 -5.87
N HIS A 479 10.13 -2.53 -5.89
CA HIS A 479 9.30 -2.37 -4.70
C HIS A 479 9.29 -3.63 -3.82
N GLY A 480 9.60 -3.50 -2.55
CA GLY A 480 9.67 -4.59 -1.57
C GLY A 480 10.94 -5.44 -1.62
N ALA A 481 11.75 -5.34 -2.67
CA ALA A 481 12.90 -6.20 -2.83
C ALA A 481 13.90 -6.11 -1.66
N ALA A 482 14.09 -4.92 -1.09
CA ALA A 482 15.02 -4.68 0.01
C ALA A 482 14.75 -5.53 1.27
N LEU A 483 13.50 -5.95 1.50
CA LEU A 483 13.14 -6.80 2.64
C LEU A 483 12.79 -8.25 2.25
N ILE A 484 12.62 -8.54 0.96
CA ILE A 484 12.11 -9.85 0.52
C ILE A 484 13.22 -10.68 -0.17
N VAL A 485 13.94 -10.10 -1.12
CA VAL A 485 14.86 -10.86 -1.98
C VAL A 485 16.22 -10.19 -2.26
N HIS A 486 16.40 -8.89 -1.95
CA HIS A 486 17.61 -8.14 -2.32
C HIS A 486 18.60 -8.10 -1.14
N GLU A 487 19.66 -8.88 -1.22
CA GLU A 487 20.63 -9.08 -0.13
C GLU A 487 21.27 -7.78 0.39
N GLU A 488 21.72 -6.89 -0.51
CA GLU A 488 22.32 -5.61 -0.11
C GLU A 488 21.30 -4.67 0.54
N GLY A 489 20.08 -4.60 -0.03
CA GLY A 489 18.99 -3.83 0.56
C GLY A 489 18.66 -4.31 1.96
N MET A 490 18.57 -5.63 2.15
CA MET A 490 18.30 -6.22 3.46
C MET A 490 19.41 -5.90 4.48
N LYS A 491 20.67 -5.93 4.07
CA LYS A 491 21.80 -5.51 4.92
C LYS A 491 21.68 -4.04 5.33
N LYS A 492 21.30 -3.15 4.40
CA LYS A 492 21.09 -1.72 4.69
C LYS A 492 19.95 -1.51 5.66
N VAL A 493 18.81 -2.19 5.46
CA VAL A 493 17.68 -2.13 6.41
C VAL A 493 18.10 -2.60 7.80
N LEU A 494 18.78 -3.74 7.93
CA LEU A 494 19.21 -4.28 9.22
C LEU A 494 20.26 -3.41 9.90
N ALA A 495 21.15 -2.77 9.15
CA ALA A 495 22.14 -1.81 9.67
C ALA A 495 21.49 -0.50 10.15
N SER A 496 20.30 -0.19 9.68
CA SER A 496 19.51 0.98 10.09
C SER A 496 18.72 0.76 11.37
N LEU A 497 18.75 -0.41 11.98
CA LEU A 497 18.06 -0.74 13.23
C LEU A 497 18.98 -0.54 14.43
#